data_10eac4fba7608496a5ccbd0e9255a39d
#
_entry.id   10eac4fba7608496a5ccbd0e9255a39d
#
_cell.length_a   1.000
_cell.length_b   1.000
_cell.length_c   1.000
_cell.angle_alpha   90.00
_cell.angle_beta   90.00
_cell.angle_gamma   90.00
#
_symmetry.space_group_name_H-M   'P 1'
#
loop_
_entity.id
_entity.type
_entity.pdbx_description
1 polymer ?
#
loop_
_entity_poly.entity_id
_entity_poly.type
_entity_poly.pdbx_seq_one_letter_code
_entity_poly.pdbx_strand_id
1 'polypeptide(L)'
;MLQLSAAVATLTVVLVVGVRSLVGLGPAIVLGTGALSALPAGRAMDRFGRVPVLVTGFALGIAGGLLAAAGSAFDLSVAVFVGLAFVGAASATALLARTAAGDMYPPSRRARGISFVLFGAVFGAILGPTVFSPLIAGRDLDADALVFPWLAASAFMVLGLALVALVRPDPSKIARMLAGPDDREKPAPQAAELSVILTRPGVLPSMVAAMASFSTMVGIMTLTGVVVVDRGHPADVVFPIIGAHVVGMYALVIVVGDLIDRIGRTRSLVGGLALMAASAVSLIWFADVATIALALFALGLGWSFSFVAATAQLADCTEPAERGKLLGLTDLLSGLTGAALVLIGGFALDAVGVAALALGGMVIALAPAGWIVRYSLRMRTAELAPSAVD
;
A
#
# COMPACT_ATOMS: atom_id res chain seq x y z
N MET A 1 -5.34 -8.25 5.89
CA MET A 1 -4.50 -8.34 7.08
C MET A 1 -3.98 -6.99 7.59
N LEU A 2 -3.34 -6.15 6.80
CA LEU A 2 -2.87 -4.81 7.22
C LEU A 2 -3.94 -3.95 7.92
N GLN A 3 -5.14 -3.90 7.40
CA GLN A 3 -6.25 -3.13 7.97
C GLN A 3 -6.76 -3.72 9.28
N LEU A 4 -6.74 -5.04 9.40
CA LEU A 4 -7.11 -5.74 10.63
C LEU A 4 -6.07 -5.57 11.72
N SER A 5 -4.79 -5.71 11.35
CA SER A 5 -3.69 -5.46 12.27
C SER A 5 -3.75 -4.06 12.88
N ALA A 6 -4.17 -3.05 12.10
CA ALA A 6 -4.30 -1.69 12.61
C ALA A 6 -5.42 -1.55 13.66
N ALA A 7 -6.58 -2.16 13.42
CA ALA A 7 -7.69 -2.13 14.37
C ALA A 7 -7.37 -2.91 15.66
N VAL A 8 -6.84 -4.12 15.53
CA VAL A 8 -6.43 -4.94 16.69
C VAL A 8 -5.26 -4.28 17.44
N ALA A 9 -4.29 -3.66 16.72
CA ALA A 9 -3.19 -2.93 17.34
C ALA A 9 -3.67 -1.77 18.20
N THR A 10 -4.68 -1.04 17.75
CA THR A 10 -5.30 0.04 18.51
C THR A 10 -5.89 -0.48 19.81
N LEU A 11 -6.72 -1.53 19.74
CA LEU A 11 -7.33 -2.15 20.92
C LEU A 11 -6.28 -2.72 21.87
N THR A 12 -5.25 -3.39 21.34
CA THR A 12 -4.18 -3.98 22.14
C THR A 12 -3.43 -2.92 22.95
N VAL A 13 -3.07 -1.79 22.34
CA VAL A 13 -2.39 -0.71 23.07
C VAL A 13 -3.29 -0.12 24.15
N VAL A 14 -4.57 0.10 23.88
CA VAL A 14 -5.49 0.67 24.86
C VAL A 14 -5.72 -0.27 26.04
N LEU A 15 -5.91 -1.55 25.78
CA LEU A 15 -6.27 -2.53 26.81
C LEU A 15 -5.07 -2.98 27.63
N VAL A 16 -3.88 -3.17 27.01
CA VAL A 16 -2.67 -3.62 27.73
C VAL A 16 -1.92 -2.45 28.38
N VAL A 17 -1.87 -1.28 27.73
CA VAL A 17 -1.14 -0.11 28.28
C VAL A 17 -2.02 0.71 29.21
N GLY A 18 -3.34 0.62 29.07
CA GLY A 18 -4.31 1.30 29.93
C GLY A 18 -4.42 2.82 29.72
N VAL A 19 -3.74 3.40 28.74
CA VAL A 19 -3.66 4.84 28.50
C VAL A 19 -4.42 5.20 27.22
N ARG A 20 -5.62 5.75 27.35
CA ARG A 20 -6.50 6.12 26.23
C ARG A 20 -5.90 7.15 25.29
N SER A 21 -5.04 8.06 25.76
CA SER A 21 -4.35 9.05 24.92
C SER A 21 -3.36 8.41 23.92
N LEU A 22 -2.96 7.14 24.13
CA LEU A 22 -2.06 6.40 23.27
C LEU A 22 -2.77 5.54 22.20
N VAL A 23 -4.06 5.76 22.00
CA VAL A 23 -4.91 5.03 21.03
C VAL A 23 -4.28 4.97 19.62
N GLY A 24 -3.68 6.07 19.17
CA GLY A 24 -3.01 6.17 17.87
C GLY A 24 -1.62 5.53 17.81
N LEU A 25 -1.03 5.13 18.94
CA LEU A 25 0.35 4.65 18.98
C LEU A 25 0.50 3.27 18.31
N GLY A 26 -0.48 2.38 18.47
CA GLY A 26 -0.48 1.07 17.83
C GLY A 26 -0.37 1.16 16.30
N PRO A 27 -1.32 1.80 15.62
CA PRO A 27 -1.22 2.06 14.18
C PRO A 27 0.04 2.83 13.78
N ALA A 28 0.47 3.82 14.56
CA ALA A 28 1.67 4.60 14.28
C ALA A 28 2.95 3.74 14.28
N ILE A 29 3.08 2.81 15.23
CA ILE A 29 4.20 1.86 15.26
C ILE A 29 4.17 0.95 14.02
N VAL A 30 3.02 0.37 13.69
CA VAL A 30 2.88 -0.53 12.53
C VAL A 30 3.21 0.21 11.23
N LEU A 31 2.67 1.40 11.01
CA LEU A 31 2.92 2.20 9.81
C LEU A 31 4.37 2.72 9.75
N GLY A 32 4.88 3.22 10.88
CA GLY A 32 6.23 3.76 10.97
C GLY A 32 7.30 2.70 10.75
N THR A 33 7.21 1.56 11.42
CA THR A 33 8.16 0.44 11.24
C THR A 33 8.00 -0.19 9.85
N GLY A 34 6.77 -0.24 9.31
CA GLY A 34 6.52 -0.64 7.93
C GLY A 34 7.24 0.27 6.95
N ALA A 35 7.06 1.58 7.04
CA ALA A 35 7.74 2.55 6.17
C ALA A 35 9.26 2.42 6.27
N LEU A 36 9.82 2.39 7.49
CA LEU A 36 11.26 2.27 7.71
C LEU A 36 11.84 0.94 7.21
N SER A 37 11.06 -0.16 7.25
CA SER A 37 11.50 -1.48 6.78
C SER A 37 11.41 -1.65 5.27
N ALA A 38 10.64 -0.82 4.55
CA ALA A 38 10.40 -0.99 3.12
C ALA A 38 11.67 -0.92 2.28
N LEU A 39 12.52 0.09 2.50
CA LEU A 39 13.77 0.25 1.76
C LEU A 39 14.82 -0.85 2.09
N PRO A 40 15.08 -1.22 3.36
CA PRO A 40 15.94 -2.35 3.68
C PRO A 40 15.43 -3.67 3.08
N ALA A 41 14.14 -3.95 3.16
CA ALA A 41 13.54 -5.14 2.57
C ALA A 41 13.68 -5.15 1.04
N GLY A 42 13.46 -4.01 0.37
CA GLY A 42 13.66 -3.86 -1.06
C GLY A 42 15.11 -4.15 -1.48
N ARG A 43 16.09 -3.57 -0.77
CA ARG A 43 17.53 -3.85 -1.01
C ARG A 43 17.87 -5.33 -0.78
N ALA A 44 17.30 -5.92 0.26
CA ALA A 44 17.49 -7.34 0.53
C ALA A 44 16.92 -8.21 -0.60
N MET A 45 15.75 -7.86 -1.17
CA MET A 45 15.17 -8.54 -2.32
C MET A 45 16.07 -8.50 -3.55
N ASP A 46 16.73 -7.38 -3.81
CA ASP A 46 17.64 -7.25 -4.94
C ASP A 46 18.92 -8.09 -4.74
N ARG A 47 19.40 -8.22 -3.50
CA ARG A 47 20.61 -8.97 -3.16
C ARG A 47 20.39 -10.46 -3.01
N PHE A 48 19.33 -10.87 -2.31
CA PHE A 48 19.12 -12.28 -1.89
C PHE A 48 18.03 -12.99 -2.70
N GLY A 49 17.27 -12.26 -3.52
CA GLY A 49 16.09 -12.76 -4.24
C GLY A 49 14.79 -12.43 -3.52
N ARG A 50 13.68 -12.72 -4.20
CA ARG A 50 12.34 -12.32 -3.72
C ARG A 50 11.85 -13.26 -2.62
N VAL A 51 11.97 -14.58 -2.84
CA VAL A 51 11.45 -15.59 -1.93
C VAL A 51 12.08 -15.55 -0.55
N PRO A 52 13.43 -15.47 -0.37
CA PRO A 52 14.03 -15.42 0.96
C PRO A 52 13.56 -14.23 1.80
N VAL A 53 13.41 -13.05 1.17
CA VAL A 53 12.98 -11.85 1.88
C VAL A 53 11.51 -11.91 2.26
N LEU A 54 10.65 -12.42 1.38
CA LEU A 54 9.23 -12.65 1.70
C LEU A 54 9.07 -13.65 2.85
N VAL A 55 9.82 -14.76 2.83
CA VAL A 55 9.83 -15.75 3.93
C VAL A 55 10.25 -15.10 5.25
N THR A 56 11.30 -14.26 5.24
CA THR A 56 11.73 -13.51 6.42
C THR A 56 10.63 -12.55 6.91
N GLY A 57 9.97 -11.85 5.99
CA GLY A 57 8.84 -10.96 6.33
C GLY A 57 7.69 -11.71 6.98
N PHE A 58 7.29 -12.86 6.45
CA PHE A 58 6.26 -13.70 7.08
C PHE A 58 6.70 -14.23 8.45
N ALA A 59 7.96 -14.63 8.59
CA ALA A 59 8.52 -15.08 9.88
C ALA A 59 8.50 -13.95 10.94
N LEU A 60 8.85 -12.72 10.56
CA LEU A 60 8.70 -11.55 11.42
C LEU A 60 7.23 -11.32 11.80
N GLY A 61 6.29 -11.48 10.85
CA GLY A 61 4.87 -11.36 11.12
C GLY A 61 4.35 -12.41 12.13
N ILE A 62 4.82 -13.64 12.02
CA ILE A 62 4.52 -14.72 12.99
C ILE A 62 5.05 -14.34 14.37
N ALA A 63 6.33 -13.98 14.46
CA ALA A 63 6.96 -13.59 15.73
C ALA A 63 6.25 -12.36 16.33
N GLY A 64 5.90 -11.38 15.50
CA GLY A 64 5.18 -10.17 15.90
C GLY A 64 3.80 -10.48 16.49
N GLY A 65 3.02 -11.33 15.83
CA GLY A 65 1.70 -11.74 16.33
C GLY A 65 1.79 -12.58 17.62
N LEU A 66 2.76 -13.48 17.72
CA LEU A 66 2.99 -14.25 18.94
C LEU A 66 3.43 -13.36 20.12
N LEU A 67 4.29 -12.37 19.88
CA LEU A 67 4.69 -11.37 20.89
C LEU A 67 3.50 -10.51 21.32
N ALA A 68 2.66 -10.08 20.38
CA ALA A 68 1.46 -9.32 20.70
C ALA A 68 0.45 -10.16 21.49
N ALA A 69 0.28 -11.45 21.14
CA ALA A 69 -0.55 -12.39 21.92
C ALA A 69 -0.01 -12.59 23.34
N ALA A 70 1.29 -12.84 23.48
CA ALA A 70 1.93 -12.97 24.78
C ALA A 70 1.84 -11.68 25.61
N GLY A 71 2.04 -10.52 24.95
CA GLY A 71 1.87 -9.21 25.58
C GLY A 71 0.45 -8.98 26.08
N SER A 72 -0.56 -9.44 25.36
CA SER A 72 -1.96 -9.38 25.79
C SER A 72 -2.27 -10.35 26.94
N ALA A 73 -1.72 -11.57 26.90
CA ALA A 73 -1.98 -12.58 27.91
C ALA A 73 -1.28 -12.31 29.26
N PHE A 74 -0.16 -11.60 29.24
CA PHE A 74 0.68 -11.36 30.43
C PHE A 74 0.82 -9.88 30.79
N ASP A 75 0.02 -8.99 30.20
CA ASP A 75 0.06 -7.53 30.38
C ASP A 75 1.45 -6.91 30.15
N LEU A 76 2.20 -7.46 29.17
CA LEU A 76 3.56 -7.04 28.87
C LEU A 76 3.58 -5.99 27.74
N SER A 77 3.48 -4.71 28.07
CA SER A 77 3.47 -3.60 27.11
C SER A 77 4.66 -3.62 26.14
N VAL A 78 5.87 -3.98 26.62
CA VAL A 78 7.07 -4.06 25.77
C VAL A 78 6.91 -5.14 24.70
N ALA A 79 6.35 -6.30 25.04
CA ALA A 79 6.11 -7.39 24.09
C ALA A 79 5.08 -6.95 23.02
N VAL A 80 4.04 -6.20 23.42
CA VAL A 80 3.08 -5.59 22.47
C VAL A 80 3.79 -4.67 21.50
N PHE A 81 4.58 -3.70 21.97
CA PHE A 81 5.23 -2.74 21.09
C PHE A 81 6.24 -3.37 20.14
N VAL A 82 7.05 -4.31 20.60
CA VAL A 82 7.98 -5.08 19.76
C VAL A 82 7.20 -5.93 18.74
N GLY A 83 6.12 -6.58 19.20
CA GLY A 83 5.22 -7.35 18.33
C GLY A 83 4.64 -6.51 17.22
N LEU A 84 4.10 -5.33 17.54
CA LEU A 84 3.56 -4.39 16.55
C LEU A 84 4.63 -3.88 15.57
N ALA A 85 5.85 -3.65 16.05
CA ALA A 85 6.96 -3.25 15.17
C ALA A 85 7.30 -4.37 14.16
N PHE A 86 7.31 -5.64 14.59
CA PHE A 86 7.53 -6.78 13.68
C PHE A 86 6.37 -6.96 12.70
N VAL A 87 5.14 -6.77 13.12
CA VAL A 87 3.95 -6.77 12.23
C VAL A 87 4.07 -5.66 11.18
N GLY A 88 4.54 -4.48 11.56
CA GLY A 88 4.79 -3.38 10.62
C GLY A 88 5.84 -3.74 9.57
N ALA A 89 6.98 -4.28 9.99
CA ALA A 89 8.04 -4.74 9.07
C ALA A 89 7.56 -5.86 8.14
N ALA A 90 6.77 -6.81 8.66
CA ALA A 90 6.14 -7.86 7.89
C ALA A 90 5.17 -7.30 6.83
N SER A 91 4.41 -6.28 7.20
CA SER A 91 3.44 -5.62 6.31
C SER A 91 4.11 -4.97 5.12
N ALA A 92 5.23 -4.25 5.34
CA ALA A 92 6.02 -3.67 4.25
C ALA A 92 6.61 -4.74 3.32
N THR A 93 7.13 -5.82 3.90
CA THR A 93 7.68 -6.93 3.13
C THR A 93 6.59 -7.63 2.30
N ALA A 94 5.41 -7.84 2.88
CA ALA A 94 4.26 -8.42 2.17
C ALA A 94 3.79 -7.52 1.01
N LEU A 95 3.82 -6.20 1.17
CA LEU A 95 3.49 -5.27 0.08
C LEU A 95 4.47 -5.39 -1.08
N LEU A 96 5.76 -5.65 -0.81
CA LEU A 96 6.77 -5.88 -1.84
C LEU A 96 6.56 -7.20 -2.62
N ALA A 97 5.65 -8.09 -2.20
CA ALA A 97 5.28 -9.27 -2.99
C ALA A 97 4.74 -8.91 -4.39
N ARG A 98 4.21 -7.69 -4.58
CA ARG A 98 3.84 -7.17 -5.90
C ARG A 98 5.04 -7.05 -6.85
N THR A 99 6.25 -6.79 -6.33
CA THR A 99 7.49 -6.80 -7.11
C THR A 99 7.77 -8.21 -7.64
N ALA A 100 7.68 -9.21 -6.77
CA ALA A 100 7.85 -10.61 -7.14
C ALA A 100 6.82 -11.02 -8.21
N ALA A 101 5.57 -10.61 -8.07
CA ALA A 101 4.54 -10.87 -9.06
C ALA A 101 4.83 -10.18 -10.39
N GLY A 102 5.25 -8.91 -10.39
CA GLY A 102 5.66 -8.18 -11.58
C GLY A 102 6.83 -8.83 -12.33
N ASP A 103 7.76 -9.44 -11.61
CA ASP A 103 8.91 -10.17 -12.15
C ASP A 103 8.54 -11.46 -12.87
N MET A 104 7.36 -12.04 -12.59
CA MET A 104 6.87 -13.28 -13.22
C MET A 104 6.14 -13.04 -14.54
N TYR A 105 5.97 -11.79 -14.96
CA TYR A 105 5.24 -11.44 -16.18
C TYR A 105 6.06 -10.57 -17.12
N PRO A 106 5.86 -10.71 -18.46
CA PRO A 106 6.49 -9.82 -19.43
C PRO A 106 5.97 -8.38 -19.26
N PRO A 107 6.72 -7.35 -19.72
CA PRO A 107 6.34 -5.94 -19.56
C PRO A 107 4.91 -5.62 -20.01
N SER A 108 4.43 -6.25 -21.09
CA SER A 108 3.07 -6.05 -21.64
C SER A 108 1.93 -6.57 -20.75
N ARG A 109 2.23 -7.41 -19.74
CA ARG A 109 1.25 -8.00 -18.81
C ARG A 109 1.64 -7.84 -17.33
N ARG A 110 2.59 -6.98 -17.03
CA ARG A 110 3.15 -6.80 -15.70
C ARG A 110 2.13 -6.25 -14.70
N ALA A 111 1.30 -5.29 -15.12
CA ALA A 111 0.26 -4.74 -14.27
C ALA A 111 -0.77 -5.82 -13.87
N ARG A 112 -1.13 -6.72 -14.78
CA ARG A 112 -1.97 -7.87 -14.47
C ARG A 112 -1.32 -8.79 -13.43
N GLY A 113 -0.02 -9.08 -13.55
CA GLY A 113 0.73 -9.88 -12.56
C GLY A 113 0.69 -9.25 -11.17
N ILE A 114 0.97 -7.96 -11.08
CA ILE A 114 0.89 -7.18 -9.85
C ILE A 114 -0.52 -7.24 -9.25
N SER A 115 -1.54 -7.12 -10.08
CA SER A 115 -2.95 -7.13 -9.68
C SER A 115 -3.39 -8.45 -9.04
N PHE A 116 -2.84 -9.61 -9.45
CA PHE A 116 -3.16 -10.89 -8.81
C PHE A 116 -2.75 -10.92 -7.34
N VAL A 117 -1.60 -10.36 -6.99
CA VAL A 117 -1.15 -10.28 -5.58
C VAL A 117 -2.05 -9.33 -4.79
N LEU A 118 -2.38 -8.17 -5.37
CA LEU A 118 -3.24 -7.19 -4.72
C LEU A 118 -4.67 -7.72 -4.55
N PHE A 119 -5.18 -8.51 -5.51
CA PHE A 119 -6.48 -9.16 -5.38
C PHE A 119 -6.57 -10.08 -4.17
N GLY A 120 -5.46 -10.70 -3.77
CA GLY A 120 -5.38 -11.48 -2.53
C GLY A 120 -5.81 -10.70 -1.27
N ALA A 121 -5.71 -9.36 -1.28
CA ALA A 121 -6.15 -8.52 -0.18
C ALA A 121 -7.68 -8.54 0.02
N VAL A 122 -8.47 -8.83 -1.03
CA VAL A 122 -9.93 -8.99 -0.94
C VAL A 122 -10.29 -10.12 0.03
N PHE A 123 -9.58 -11.24 -0.07
CA PHE A 123 -9.79 -12.36 0.85
C PHE A 123 -9.47 -11.96 2.29
N GLY A 124 -8.41 -11.18 2.50
CA GLY A 124 -8.08 -10.63 3.82
C GLY A 124 -9.16 -9.68 4.36
N ALA A 125 -9.75 -8.86 3.50
CA ALA A 125 -10.81 -7.95 3.87
C ALA A 125 -12.13 -8.67 4.24
N ILE A 126 -12.40 -9.81 3.62
CA ILE A 126 -13.58 -10.65 3.92
C ILE A 126 -13.31 -11.56 5.11
N LEU A 127 -12.21 -12.31 5.09
CA LEU A 127 -11.85 -13.26 6.15
C LEU A 127 -11.54 -12.56 7.47
N GLY A 128 -11.04 -11.34 7.40
CA GLY A 128 -10.76 -10.55 8.57
C GLY A 128 -11.97 -10.48 9.52
N PRO A 129 -13.03 -9.74 9.18
CA PRO A 129 -14.22 -9.64 10.03
C PRO A 129 -14.87 -10.99 10.34
N THR A 130 -14.94 -11.91 9.38
CA THR A 130 -15.58 -13.22 9.56
C THR A 130 -14.86 -14.12 10.56
N VAL A 131 -13.53 -14.04 10.63
CA VAL A 131 -12.74 -14.83 11.59
C VAL A 131 -12.62 -14.12 12.95
N PHE A 132 -12.39 -12.81 12.94
CA PHE A 132 -12.07 -12.08 14.18
C PHE A 132 -13.33 -11.63 14.94
N SER A 133 -14.43 -11.27 14.24
CA SER A 133 -15.66 -10.87 14.91
C SER A 133 -16.19 -11.95 15.87
N PRO A 134 -16.28 -13.25 15.49
CA PRO A 134 -16.70 -14.29 16.41
C PRO A 134 -15.72 -14.53 17.58
N LEU A 135 -14.43 -14.26 17.39
CA LEU A 135 -13.42 -14.44 18.45
C LEU A 135 -13.54 -13.38 19.56
N ILE A 136 -14.16 -12.24 19.26
CA ILE A 136 -14.34 -11.12 20.18
C ILE A 136 -15.81 -11.03 20.65
N ALA A 137 -16.75 -11.49 19.82
CA ALA A 137 -18.18 -11.37 20.10
C ALA A 137 -18.58 -12.09 21.41
N GLY A 138 -19.31 -11.37 22.26
CA GLY A 138 -19.84 -11.92 23.53
C GLY A 138 -18.80 -12.08 24.65
N ARG A 139 -17.59 -11.56 24.47
CA ARG A 139 -16.57 -11.48 25.49
C ARG A 139 -16.46 -10.06 26.02
N ASP A 140 -16.10 -9.92 27.30
CA ASP A 140 -15.64 -8.63 27.80
C ASP A 140 -14.38 -8.23 27.03
N LEU A 141 -14.33 -6.98 26.59
CA LEU A 141 -13.18 -6.45 25.85
C LEU A 141 -12.05 -6.12 26.84
N ASP A 142 -11.30 -7.15 27.22
CA ASP A 142 -10.07 -7.07 27.98
C ASP A 142 -8.84 -7.45 27.13
N ALA A 143 -7.67 -7.41 27.75
CA ALA A 143 -6.42 -7.75 27.05
C ALA A 143 -6.40 -9.23 26.60
N ASP A 144 -6.97 -10.14 27.40
CA ASP A 144 -7.04 -11.58 27.13
C ASP A 144 -7.90 -11.88 25.89
N ALA A 145 -8.96 -11.10 25.65
CA ALA A 145 -9.82 -11.26 24.47
C ALA A 145 -9.05 -11.09 23.16
N LEU A 146 -7.90 -10.39 23.17
CA LEU A 146 -7.07 -10.15 21.99
C LEU A 146 -6.03 -11.23 21.70
N VAL A 147 -5.82 -12.18 22.62
CA VAL A 147 -4.86 -13.29 22.43
C VAL A 147 -5.22 -14.13 21.20
N PHE A 148 -6.46 -14.59 21.10
CA PHE A 148 -6.91 -15.42 19.97
C PHE A 148 -6.86 -14.70 18.61
N PRO A 149 -7.27 -13.44 18.47
CA PRO A 149 -7.03 -12.65 17.25
C PRO A 149 -5.57 -12.63 16.81
N TRP A 150 -4.62 -12.39 17.72
CA TRP A 150 -3.19 -12.38 17.37
C TRP A 150 -2.66 -13.77 17.00
N LEU A 151 -3.10 -14.83 17.68
CA LEU A 151 -2.76 -16.22 17.31
C LEU A 151 -3.33 -16.60 15.95
N ALA A 152 -4.58 -16.24 15.66
CA ALA A 152 -5.19 -16.45 14.34
C ALA A 152 -4.43 -15.69 13.24
N ALA A 153 -4.05 -14.44 13.50
CA ALA A 153 -3.22 -13.66 12.60
C ALA A 153 -1.89 -14.36 12.30
N SER A 154 -1.22 -14.88 13.35
CA SER A 154 0.04 -15.63 13.21
C SER A 154 -0.15 -16.93 12.41
N ALA A 155 -1.24 -17.66 12.61
CA ALA A 155 -1.54 -18.88 11.86
C ALA A 155 -1.72 -18.59 10.34
N PHE A 156 -2.40 -17.50 9.98
CA PHE A 156 -2.47 -17.06 8.57
C PHE A 156 -1.09 -16.70 7.99
N MET A 157 -0.20 -16.11 8.81
CA MET A 157 1.18 -15.82 8.39
C MET A 157 1.98 -17.10 8.18
N VAL A 158 1.79 -18.16 8.98
CA VAL A 158 2.41 -19.48 8.76
C VAL A 158 1.98 -20.06 7.42
N LEU A 159 0.69 -19.99 7.08
CA LEU A 159 0.19 -20.41 5.78
C LEU A 159 0.84 -19.60 4.63
N GLY A 160 0.90 -18.27 4.78
CA GLY A 160 1.56 -17.39 3.82
C GLY A 160 3.05 -17.73 3.63
N LEU A 161 3.78 -17.97 4.72
CA LEU A 161 5.17 -18.40 4.70
C LEU A 161 5.33 -19.73 3.93
N ALA A 162 4.50 -20.71 4.24
CA ALA A 162 4.54 -22.03 3.58
C ALA A 162 4.30 -21.90 2.07
N LEU A 163 3.28 -21.13 1.65
CA LEU A 163 2.98 -20.90 0.24
C LEU A 163 4.12 -20.19 -0.49
N VAL A 164 4.70 -19.15 0.11
CA VAL A 164 5.82 -18.40 -0.49
C VAL A 164 7.08 -19.27 -0.57
N ALA A 165 7.36 -20.11 0.42
CA ALA A 165 8.51 -21.00 0.41
C ALA A 165 8.45 -22.07 -0.71
N LEU A 166 7.25 -22.35 -1.21
CA LEU A 166 7.05 -23.27 -2.35
C LEU A 166 7.27 -22.60 -3.72
N VAL A 167 7.39 -21.27 -3.77
CA VAL A 167 7.57 -20.55 -5.05
C VAL A 167 8.96 -20.83 -5.62
N ARG A 168 9.01 -21.57 -6.70
CA ARG A 168 10.26 -21.94 -7.40
C ARG A 168 10.04 -21.94 -8.92
N PRO A 169 11.00 -21.44 -9.72
CA PRO A 169 12.22 -20.72 -9.30
C PRO A 169 11.89 -19.36 -8.69
N ASP A 170 12.89 -18.69 -8.05
CA ASP A 170 12.72 -17.34 -7.52
C ASP A 170 12.25 -16.38 -8.63
N PRO A 171 11.26 -15.51 -8.39
CA PRO A 171 10.73 -14.57 -9.37
C PRO A 171 11.78 -13.68 -10.05
N SER A 172 12.87 -13.34 -9.36
CA SER A 172 13.98 -12.59 -9.97
C SER A 172 14.68 -13.38 -11.09
N LYS A 173 14.72 -14.71 -10.98
CA LYS A 173 15.25 -15.58 -12.05
C LYS A 173 14.29 -15.64 -13.23
N ILE A 174 12.98 -15.68 -12.96
CA ILE A 174 11.95 -15.64 -14.02
C ILE A 174 12.05 -14.32 -14.79
N ALA A 175 12.22 -13.19 -14.10
CA ALA A 175 12.41 -11.89 -14.74
C ALA A 175 13.60 -11.90 -15.72
N ARG A 176 14.72 -12.52 -15.35
CA ARG A 176 15.88 -12.68 -16.24
C ARG A 176 15.60 -13.61 -17.42
N MET A 177 14.80 -14.67 -17.23
CA MET A 177 14.40 -15.55 -18.32
C MET A 177 13.45 -14.88 -19.32
N LEU A 178 12.66 -13.90 -18.88
CA LEU A 178 11.76 -13.11 -19.72
C LEU A 178 12.49 -11.96 -20.45
N ALA A 179 13.69 -11.62 -20.03
CA ALA A 179 14.57 -10.71 -20.75
C ALA A 179 15.02 -11.34 -22.08
N GLY A 180 15.33 -10.52 -23.07
CA GLY A 180 15.76 -10.98 -24.40
C GLY A 180 17.05 -11.81 -24.37
N PRO A 181 17.36 -12.55 -25.46
CA PRO A 181 18.58 -13.36 -25.55
C PRO A 181 19.85 -12.55 -25.28
N ASP A 182 19.94 -11.33 -25.82
CA ASP A 182 21.08 -10.42 -25.66
C ASP A 182 21.31 -9.98 -24.19
N ASP A 183 20.26 -9.98 -23.39
CA ASP A 183 20.34 -9.60 -21.98
C ASP A 183 20.66 -10.79 -21.06
N ARG A 184 20.48 -12.02 -21.54
CA ARG A 184 20.81 -13.25 -20.78
C ARG A 184 22.30 -13.54 -20.71
N GLU A 185 23.06 -13.18 -21.77
CA GLU A 185 24.50 -13.39 -21.87
C GLU A 185 25.33 -12.33 -21.13
N LYS A 186 24.72 -11.19 -20.82
CA LYS A 186 25.39 -10.14 -20.04
C LYS A 186 25.57 -10.62 -18.60
N PRO A 187 26.77 -10.38 -17.99
CA PRO A 187 26.94 -10.55 -16.55
C PRO A 187 25.79 -9.82 -15.82
N ALA A 188 25.27 -10.42 -14.74
CA ALA A 188 24.20 -9.78 -13.98
C ALA A 188 24.61 -8.33 -13.70
N PRO A 189 23.89 -7.32 -14.24
CA PRO A 189 24.29 -5.93 -14.09
C PRO A 189 24.41 -5.63 -12.59
N GLN A 190 25.51 -5.03 -12.19
CA GLN A 190 25.61 -4.48 -10.85
C GLN A 190 24.50 -3.46 -10.71
N ALA A 191 23.70 -3.58 -9.64
CA ALA A 191 22.63 -2.64 -9.39
C ALA A 191 23.19 -1.22 -9.37
N ALA A 192 22.72 -0.35 -10.25
CA ALA A 192 23.17 1.04 -10.33
C ALA A 192 22.91 1.75 -8.99
N GLU A 193 23.66 2.79 -8.73
CA GLU A 193 23.39 3.68 -7.61
C GLU A 193 21.98 4.30 -7.73
N LEU A 194 21.36 4.55 -6.59
CA LEU A 194 20.00 5.09 -6.56
C LEU A 194 19.90 6.44 -7.28
N SER A 195 20.93 7.29 -7.17
CA SER A 195 21.08 8.55 -7.88
C SER A 195 20.93 8.40 -9.39
N VAL A 196 21.57 7.38 -9.97
CA VAL A 196 21.51 7.06 -11.41
C VAL A 196 20.12 6.54 -11.80
N ILE A 197 19.52 5.67 -10.98
CA ILE A 197 18.19 5.12 -11.25
C ILE A 197 17.14 6.24 -11.28
N LEU A 198 17.22 7.19 -10.36
CA LEU A 198 16.30 8.31 -10.24
C LEU A 198 16.33 9.27 -11.45
N THR A 199 17.43 9.31 -12.20
CA THR A 199 17.54 10.13 -13.43
C THR A 199 16.92 9.49 -14.67
N ARG A 200 16.60 8.19 -14.61
CA ARG A 200 15.99 7.48 -15.76
C ARG A 200 14.61 8.02 -16.10
N PRO A 201 14.29 8.16 -17.39
CA PRO A 201 12.97 8.61 -17.83
C PRO A 201 11.86 7.71 -17.25
N GLY A 202 10.80 8.33 -16.73
CA GLY A 202 9.65 7.61 -16.16
C GLY A 202 9.77 7.21 -14.69
N VAL A 203 10.97 7.15 -14.10
CA VAL A 203 11.15 6.75 -12.68
C VAL A 203 10.55 7.79 -11.75
N LEU A 204 11.03 9.03 -11.82
CA LEU A 204 10.57 10.08 -10.90
C LEU A 204 9.08 10.39 -11.04
N PRO A 205 8.49 10.50 -12.27
CA PRO A 205 7.05 10.64 -12.43
C PRO A 205 6.24 9.53 -11.77
N SER A 206 6.68 8.28 -11.88
CA SER A 206 5.98 7.14 -11.29
C SER A 206 6.10 7.10 -9.77
N MET A 207 7.26 7.45 -9.20
CA MET A 207 7.43 7.58 -7.76
C MET A 207 6.50 8.65 -7.18
N VAL A 208 6.49 9.84 -7.80
CA VAL A 208 5.64 10.95 -7.35
C VAL A 208 4.16 10.59 -7.47
N ALA A 209 3.76 9.88 -8.53
CA ALA A 209 2.39 9.37 -8.68
C ALA A 209 2.03 8.36 -7.59
N ALA A 210 2.93 7.41 -7.28
CA ALA A 210 2.70 6.44 -6.21
C ALA A 210 2.57 7.12 -4.83
N MET A 211 3.45 8.07 -4.53
CA MET A 211 3.40 8.86 -3.29
C MET A 211 2.10 9.66 -3.19
N ALA A 212 1.73 10.39 -4.23
CA ALA A 212 0.49 11.17 -4.26
C ALA A 212 -0.75 10.28 -4.11
N SER A 213 -0.78 9.16 -4.85
CA SER A 213 -1.85 8.19 -4.79
C SER A 213 -2.02 7.60 -3.38
N PHE A 214 -0.93 7.12 -2.78
CA PHE A 214 -0.96 6.55 -1.44
C PHE A 214 -1.37 7.58 -0.39
N SER A 215 -0.77 8.77 -0.43
CA SER A 215 -1.03 9.84 0.53
C SER A 215 -2.45 10.37 0.46
N THR A 216 -2.98 10.59 -0.74
CA THR A 216 -4.39 11.00 -0.94
C THR A 216 -5.34 9.92 -0.42
N MET A 217 -5.08 8.65 -0.75
CA MET A 217 -5.90 7.53 -0.31
C MET A 217 -5.94 7.44 1.22
N VAL A 218 -4.76 7.39 1.86
CA VAL A 218 -4.69 7.26 3.32
C VAL A 218 -5.29 8.46 4.02
N GLY A 219 -5.00 9.68 3.55
CA GLY A 219 -5.52 10.92 4.15
C GLY A 219 -7.04 11.00 4.10
N ILE A 220 -7.63 10.81 2.92
CA ILE A 220 -9.10 10.91 2.76
C ILE A 220 -9.80 9.76 3.48
N MET A 221 -9.35 8.50 3.28
CA MET A 221 -9.97 7.33 3.91
C MET A 221 -9.98 7.44 5.43
N THR A 222 -8.83 7.76 6.04
CA THR A 222 -8.68 7.79 7.50
C THR A 222 -9.56 8.87 8.12
N LEU A 223 -9.65 10.05 7.50
CA LEU A 223 -10.38 11.18 8.04
C LEU A 223 -11.88 11.15 7.68
N THR A 224 -12.30 10.35 6.70
CA THR A 224 -13.73 10.21 6.34
C THR A 224 -14.57 9.68 7.51
N GLY A 225 -14.02 8.84 8.39
CA GLY A 225 -14.73 8.39 9.59
C GLY A 225 -15.16 9.57 10.47
N VAL A 226 -14.29 10.55 10.67
CA VAL A 226 -14.60 11.79 11.42
C VAL A 226 -15.66 12.60 10.66
N VAL A 227 -15.49 12.79 9.35
CA VAL A 227 -16.43 13.53 8.50
C VAL A 227 -17.86 12.96 8.57
N VAL A 228 -17.99 11.63 8.60
CA VAL A 228 -19.27 10.93 8.69
C VAL A 228 -19.96 11.22 10.04
N VAL A 229 -19.21 11.13 11.13
CA VAL A 229 -19.73 11.40 12.48
C VAL A 229 -20.08 12.87 12.65
N ASP A 230 -19.24 13.79 12.18
CA ASP A 230 -19.49 15.24 12.24
C ASP A 230 -20.73 15.67 11.44
N ARG A 231 -21.12 14.88 10.43
CA ARG A 231 -22.38 15.06 9.69
C ARG A 231 -23.61 14.47 10.37
N GLY A 232 -23.45 13.94 11.60
CA GLY A 232 -24.55 13.42 12.40
C GLY A 232 -24.93 11.97 12.07
N HIS A 233 -24.14 11.25 11.30
CA HIS A 233 -24.38 9.83 11.06
C HIS A 233 -23.85 8.97 12.22
N PRO A 234 -24.52 7.82 12.51
CA PRO A 234 -24.03 6.87 13.49
C PRO A 234 -22.64 6.33 13.12
N ALA A 235 -21.81 6.05 14.12
CA ALA A 235 -20.43 5.57 13.89
C ALA A 235 -20.34 4.19 13.22
N ASP A 236 -21.38 3.38 13.32
CA ASP A 236 -21.45 2.04 12.71
C ASP A 236 -21.53 2.08 11.18
N VAL A 237 -22.05 3.17 10.58
CA VAL A 237 -22.07 3.32 9.12
C VAL A 237 -20.70 3.58 8.51
N VAL A 238 -19.70 3.93 9.32
CA VAL A 238 -18.30 4.08 8.85
C VAL A 238 -17.76 2.76 8.29
N PHE A 239 -18.14 1.62 8.88
CA PHE A 239 -17.67 0.31 8.43
C PHE A 239 -18.09 -0.05 7.00
N PRO A 240 -19.37 0.04 6.59
CA PRO A 240 -19.77 -0.20 5.22
C PRO A 240 -19.18 0.82 4.24
N ILE A 241 -18.95 2.07 4.63
CA ILE A 241 -18.29 3.09 3.80
C ILE A 241 -16.83 2.68 3.51
N ILE A 242 -16.08 2.31 4.55
CA ILE A 242 -14.70 1.79 4.38
C ILE A 242 -14.71 0.48 3.59
N GLY A 243 -15.71 -0.38 3.81
CA GLY A 243 -15.90 -1.60 3.04
C GLY A 243 -16.03 -1.32 1.54
N ALA A 244 -16.85 -0.34 1.15
CA ALA A 244 -16.97 0.10 -0.24
C ALA A 244 -15.64 0.59 -0.82
N HIS A 245 -14.85 1.34 -0.03
CA HIS A 245 -13.50 1.77 -0.41
C HIS A 245 -12.57 0.58 -0.70
N VAL A 246 -12.53 -0.40 0.19
CA VAL A 246 -11.69 -1.60 0.06
C VAL A 246 -12.11 -2.42 -1.18
N VAL A 247 -13.40 -2.50 -1.46
CA VAL A 247 -13.93 -3.12 -2.69
C VAL A 247 -13.42 -2.37 -3.92
N GLY A 248 -13.46 -1.03 -3.91
CA GLY A 248 -12.89 -0.20 -4.98
C GLY A 248 -11.39 -0.43 -5.19
N MET A 249 -10.62 -0.59 -4.11
CA MET A 249 -9.18 -0.84 -4.19
C MET A 249 -8.84 -2.20 -4.81
N TYR A 250 -9.54 -3.26 -4.43
CA TYR A 250 -9.04 -4.62 -4.65
C TYR A 250 -9.98 -5.53 -5.46
N ALA A 251 -11.30 -5.34 -5.42
CA ALA A 251 -12.22 -6.27 -6.07
C ALA A 251 -12.11 -6.24 -7.60
N LEU A 252 -11.87 -5.05 -8.18
CA LEU A 252 -11.73 -4.84 -9.61
C LEU A 252 -10.28 -4.82 -10.09
N VAL A 253 -9.31 -5.03 -9.21
CA VAL A 253 -7.89 -4.80 -9.50
C VAL A 253 -7.35 -5.66 -10.65
N ILE A 254 -7.87 -6.86 -10.88
CA ILE A 254 -7.47 -7.72 -12.00
C ILE A 254 -7.92 -7.09 -13.33
N VAL A 255 -9.16 -6.59 -13.40
CA VAL A 255 -9.69 -5.89 -14.58
C VAL A 255 -8.91 -4.58 -14.80
N VAL A 256 -8.62 -3.86 -13.71
CA VAL A 256 -7.80 -2.65 -13.73
C VAL A 256 -6.40 -2.95 -14.27
N GLY A 257 -5.77 -4.05 -13.83
CA GLY A 257 -4.46 -4.46 -14.32
C GLY A 257 -4.44 -4.73 -15.83
N ASP A 258 -5.42 -5.49 -16.34
CA ASP A 258 -5.57 -5.73 -17.78
C ASP A 258 -5.82 -4.42 -18.56
N LEU A 259 -6.60 -3.51 -17.99
CA LEU A 259 -6.89 -2.23 -18.62
C LEU A 259 -5.64 -1.33 -18.65
N ILE A 260 -4.85 -1.29 -17.57
CA ILE A 260 -3.58 -0.57 -17.51
C ILE A 260 -2.61 -1.09 -18.59
N ASP A 261 -2.53 -2.41 -18.78
CA ASP A 261 -1.66 -3.00 -19.78
C ASP A 261 -2.10 -2.63 -21.23
N ARG A 262 -3.41 -2.40 -21.46
CA ARG A 262 -3.96 -2.00 -22.76
C ARG A 262 -3.86 -0.49 -23.05
N ILE A 263 -4.25 0.35 -22.08
CA ILE A 263 -4.32 1.83 -22.29
C ILE A 263 -2.98 2.53 -22.02
N GLY A 264 -2.06 1.84 -21.36
CA GLY A 264 -0.70 2.32 -21.04
C GLY A 264 -0.57 2.97 -19.67
N ARG A 265 0.66 2.95 -19.15
CA ARG A 265 1.01 3.36 -17.77
C ARG A 265 0.64 4.81 -17.47
N THR A 266 1.12 5.75 -18.30
CA THR A 266 0.95 7.18 -18.06
C THR A 266 -0.53 7.61 -18.05
N ARG A 267 -1.35 7.07 -18.97
CA ARG A 267 -2.78 7.38 -19.00
C ARG A 267 -3.49 6.87 -17.76
N SER A 268 -3.12 5.66 -17.29
CA SER A 268 -3.67 5.05 -16.10
C SER A 268 -3.26 5.80 -14.82
N LEU A 269 -2.00 6.26 -14.75
CA LEU A 269 -1.52 7.11 -13.64
C LEU A 269 -2.35 8.38 -13.52
N VAL A 270 -2.45 9.13 -14.63
CA VAL A 270 -3.16 10.41 -14.64
C VAL A 270 -4.66 10.22 -14.39
N GLY A 271 -5.27 9.24 -15.06
CA GLY A 271 -6.69 8.93 -14.89
C GLY A 271 -7.04 8.50 -13.47
N GLY A 272 -6.19 7.66 -12.85
CA GLY A 272 -6.35 7.25 -11.47
C GLY A 272 -6.26 8.42 -10.48
N LEU A 273 -5.23 9.26 -10.60
CA LEU A 273 -5.08 10.47 -9.78
C LEU A 273 -6.24 11.47 -9.98
N ALA A 274 -6.72 11.64 -11.22
CA ALA A 274 -7.87 12.50 -11.51
C ALA A 274 -9.16 11.96 -10.86
N LEU A 275 -9.38 10.63 -10.91
CA LEU A 275 -10.52 9.99 -10.24
C LEU A 275 -10.45 10.16 -8.72
N MET A 276 -9.25 10.04 -8.12
CA MET A 276 -9.05 10.28 -6.69
C MET A 276 -9.34 11.74 -6.31
N ALA A 277 -8.89 12.68 -7.13
CA ALA A 277 -9.18 14.10 -6.92
C ALA A 277 -10.68 14.41 -7.00
N ALA A 278 -11.37 13.87 -7.99
CA ALA A 278 -12.82 14.00 -8.14
C ALA A 278 -13.56 13.40 -6.93
N SER A 279 -13.13 12.22 -6.47
CA SER A 279 -13.65 11.58 -5.27
C SER A 279 -13.45 12.45 -4.03
N ALA A 280 -12.24 12.99 -3.81
CA ALA A 280 -11.95 13.85 -2.67
C ALA A 280 -12.86 15.09 -2.65
N VAL A 281 -12.98 15.77 -3.79
CA VAL A 281 -13.80 16.99 -3.93
C VAL A 281 -15.30 16.70 -3.76
N SER A 282 -15.78 15.53 -4.22
CA SER A 282 -17.19 15.16 -4.08
C SER A 282 -17.65 15.09 -2.63
N LEU A 283 -16.74 14.85 -1.68
CA LEU A 283 -17.05 14.87 -0.24
C LEU A 283 -17.52 16.26 0.27
N ILE A 284 -17.30 17.33 -0.47
CA ILE A 284 -17.83 18.67 -0.09
C ILE A 284 -19.35 18.66 -0.15
N TRP A 285 -19.92 18.03 -1.18
CA TRP A 285 -21.36 18.04 -1.44
C TRP A 285 -22.09 16.76 -1.00
N PHE A 286 -21.39 15.63 -0.96
CA PHE A 286 -21.97 14.36 -0.60
C PHE A 286 -22.13 14.24 0.90
N ALA A 287 -23.37 14.25 1.37
CA ALA A 287 -23.70 14.25 2.80
C ALA A 287 -24.29 12.92 3.29
N ASP A 288 -24.98 12.17 2.43
CA ASP A 288 -25.60 10.90 2.79
C ASP A 288 -24.61 9.74 2.70
N VAL A 289 -24.88 8.65 3.44
CA VAL A 289 -24.02 7.49 3.58
C VAL A 289 -23.71 6.84 2.21
N ALA A 290 -24.70 6.75 1.32
CA ALA A 290 -24.55 6.08 0.04
C ALA A 290 -23.62 6.87 -0.90
N THR A 291 -23.76 8.19 -0.96
CA THR A 291 -22.91 9.04 -1.81
C THR A 291 -21.48 9.14 -1.25
N ILE A 292 -21.30 9.16 0.08
CA ILE A 292 -19.97 9.07 0.70
C ILE A 292 -19.33 7.70 0.39
N ALA A 293 -20.08 6.61 0.49
CA ALA A 293 -19.58 5.28 0.15
C ALA A 293 -19.19 5.18 -1.33
N LEU A 294 -19.97 5.78 -2.24
CA LEU A 294 -19.64 5.85 -3.66
C LEU A 294 -18.37 6.67 -3.91
N ALA A 295 -18.21 7.81 -3.24
CA ALA A 295 -16.98 8.60 -3.31
C ALA A 295 -15.78 7.80 -2.84
N LEU A 296 -15.88 7.10 -1.72
CA LEU A 296 -14.77 6.27 -1.22
C LEU A 296 -14.49 5.05 -2.11
N PHE A 297 -15.51 4.44 -2.70
CA PHE A 297 -15.33 3.41 -3.73
C PHE A 297 -14.52 3.95 -4.91
N ALA A 298 -14.89 5.14 -5.43
CA ALA A 298 -14.18 5.81 -6.51
C ALA A 298 -12.74 6.18 -6.13
N LEU A 299 -12.50 6.60 -4.87
CA LEU A 299 -11.17 6.84 -4.32
C LEU A 299 -10.32 5.57 -4.38
N GLY A 300 -10.87 4.44 -3.93
CA GLY A 300 -10.21 3.15 -3.96
C GLY A 300 -9.89 2.68 -5.38
N LEU A 301 -10.82 2.84 -6.29
CA LEU A 301 -10.64 2.49 -7.71
C LEU A 301 -9.56 3.38 -8.36
N GLY A 302 -9.56 4.69 -8.10
CA GLY A 302 -8.52 5.62 -8.57
C GLY A 302 -7.14 5.26 -8.04
N TRP A 303 -7.06 4.88 -6.75
CA TRP A 303 -5.84 4.35 -6.15
C TRP A 303 -5.37 3.09 -6.88
N SER A 304 -6.25 2.15 -7.15
CA SER A 304 -5.93 0.91 -7.87
C SER A 304 -5.30 1.20 -9.24
N PHE A 305 -5.88 2.11 -10.04
CA PHE A 305 -5.31 2.53 -11.32
C PHE A 305 -3.94 3.18 -11.18
N SER A 306 -3.81 4.17 -10.31
CA SER A 306 -2.55 4.94 -10.20
C SER A 306 -1.44 4.13 -9.54
N PHE A 307 -1.72 3.39 -8.46
CA PHE A 307 -0.73 2.62 -7.72
C PHE A 307 -0.19 1.41 -8.51
N VAL A 308 -1.09 0.66 -9.17
CA VAL A 308 -0.69 -0.48 -10.01
C VAL A 308 0.10 0.00 -11.23
N ALA A 309 -0.34 1.06 -11.89
CA ALA A 309 0.36 1.63 -13.04
C ALA A 309 1.73 2.18 -12.64
N ALA A 310 1.85 2.89 -11.49
CA ALA A 310 3.12 3.38 -10.98
C ALA A 310 4.10 2.24 -10.69
N THR A 311 3.64 1.20 -9.99
CA THR A 311 4.44 0.03 -9.67
C THR A 311 4.92 -0.68 -10.95
N ALA A 312 4.03 -0.85 -11.94
CA ALA A 312 4.37 -1.47 -13.21
C ALA A 312 5.39 -0.63 -14.00
N GLN A 313 5.20 0.70 -14.06
CA GLN A 313 6.13 1.60 -14.77
C GLN A 313 7.50 1.66 -14.09
N LEU A 314 7.56 1.70 -12.75
CA LEU A 314 8.84 1.63 -12.03
C LEU A 314 9.58 0.34 -12.34
N ALA A 315 8.87 -0.80 -12.42
CA ALA A 315 9.45 -2.06 -12.79
C ALA A 315 9.84 -2.13 -14.28
N ASP A 316 9.16 -1.38 -15.18
CA ASP A 316 9.50 -1.29 -16.61
C ASP A 316 10.76 -0.43 -16.84
N CYS A 317 11.01 0.57 -15.97
CA CYS A 317 12.16 1.48 -16.06
C CYS A 317 13.42 0.99 -15.32
N THR A 318 13.38 -0.20 -14.69
CA THR A 318 14.47 -0.72 -13.85
C THR A 318 14.80 -2.16 -14.16
N GLU A 319 16.08 -2.49 -13.98
CA GLU A 319 16.56 -3.86 -14.02
C GLU A 319 15.99 -4.69 -12.85
N PRO A 320 15.85 -6.02 -13.00
CA PRO A 320 15.37 -6.86 -11.91
C PRO A 320 16.13 -6.71 -10.59
N ALA A 321 17.45 -6.45 -10.67
CA ALA A 321 18.31 -6.25 -9.50
C ALA A 321 18.14 -4.88 -8.79
N GLU A 322 17.32 -3.99 -9.33
CA GLU A 322 17.13 -2.62 -8.83
C GLU A 322 15.70 -2.38 -8.33
N ARG A 323 14.75 -3.21 -8.78
CA ARG A 323 13.30 -3.03 -8.54
C ARG A 323 12.93 -3.00 -7.06
N GLY A 324 13.50 -3.91 -6.28
CA GLY A 324 13.23 -3.98 -4.86
C GLY A 324 13.67 -2.72 -4.12
N LYS A 325 14.88 -2.24 -4.42
CA LYS A 325 15.43 -1.00 -3.84
C LYS A 325 14.59 0.22 -4.20
N LEU A 326 14.20 0.37 -5.46
CA LEU A 326 13.41 1.51 -5.92
C LEU A 326 11.98 1.48 -5.37
N LEU A 327 11.31 0.33 -5.41
CA LEU A 327 9.97 0.19 -4.85
C LEU A 327 9.97 0.32 -3.32
N GLY A 328 10.99 -0.20 -2.64
CA GLY A 328 11.17 0.00 -1.20
C GLY A 328 11.37 1.48 -0.82
N LEU A 329 12.14 2.24 -1.62
CA LEU A 329 12.26 3.69 -1.42
C LEU A 329 10.93 4.41 -1.67
N THR A 330 10.21 4.02 -2.73
CA THR A 330 8.91 4.59 -3.06
C THR A 330 7.90 4.35 -1.93
N ASP A 331 7.88 3.15 -1.35
CA ASP A 331 7.00 2.81 -0.24
C ASP A 331 7.37 3.53 1.05
N LEU A 332 8.67 3.67 1.35
CA LEU A 332 9.15 4.48 2.48
C LEU A 332 8.64 5.92 2.36
N LEU A 333 8.89 6.56 1.22
CA LEU A 333 8.48 7.95 1.01
C LEU A 333 6.95 8.10 0.99
N SER A 334 6.23 7.15 0.38
CA SER A 334 4.76 7.13 0.37
C SER A 334 4.20 7.00 1.80
N GLY A 335 4.78 6.13 2.61
CA GLY A 335 4.36 5.95 4.00
C GLY A 335 4.60 7.19 4.85
N LEU A 336 5.79 7.83 4.72
CA LEU A 336 6.12 9.04 5.46
C LEU A 336 5.25 10.23 5.03
N THR A 337 5.07 10.43 3.72
CA THR A 337 4.22 11.51 3.21
C THR A 337 2.74 11.27 3.55
N GLY A 338 2.28 10.02 3.49
CA GLY A 338 0.93 9.64 3.91
C GLY A 338 0.67 9.96 5.38
N ALA A 339 1.58 9.57 6.27
CA ALA A 339 1.48 9.87 7.69
C ALA A 339 1.47 11.39 7.97
N ALA A 340 2.35 12.15 7.32
CA ALA A 340 2.38 13.60 7.45
C ALA A 340 1.07 14.24 6.98
N LEU A 341 0.50 13.75 5.86
CA LEU A 341 -0.74 14.30 5.31
C LEU A 341 -1.98 13.92 6.11
N VAL A 342 -2.00 12.77 6.78
CA VAL A 342 -3.06 12.45 7.76
C VAL A 342 -3.05 13.45 8.91
N LEU A 343 -1.87 13.77 9.45
CA LEU A 343 -1.73 14.76 10.53
C LEU A 343 -2.16 16.15 10.07
N ILE A 344 -1.62 16.64 8.96
CA ILE A 344 -1.96 17.95 8.39
C ILE A 344 -3.45 18.01 8.03
N GLY A 345 -3.97 16.96 7.42
CA GLY A 345 -5.38 16.83 7.05
C GLY A 345 -6.32 16.84 8.27
N GLY A 346 -5.90 16.21 9.38
CA GLY A 346 -6.64 16.25 10.64
C GLY A 346 -6.74 17.66 11.20
N PHE A 347 -5.63 18.40 11.27
CA PHE A 347 -5.64 19.81 11.67
C PHE A 347 -6.47 20.70 10.72
N ALA A 348 -6.35 20.46 9.41
CA ALA A 348 -7.13 21.22 8.42
C ALA A 348 -8.63 20.92 8.51
N LEU A 349 -9.00 19.68 8.78
CA LEU A 349 -10.39 19.27 8.99
C LEU A 349 -10.98 19.94 10.24
N ASP A 350 -10.23 19.96 11.34
CA ASP A 350 -10.66 20.57 12.61
C ASP A 350 -10.77 22.11 12.49
N ALA A 351 -9.78 22.76 11.88
CA ALA A 351 -9.71 24.21 11.79
C ALA A 351 -10.64 24.83 10.73
N VAL A 352 -10.84 24.17 9.58
CA VAL A 352 -11.50 24.71 8.38
C VAL A 352 -12.67 23.84 7.91
N GLY A 353 -12.68 22.56 8.30
CA GLY A 353 -13.72 21.61 7.93
C GLY A 353 -13.41 20.77 6.68
N VAL A 354 -14.42 20.02 6.24
CA VAL A 354 -14.33 19.03 5.15
C VAL A 354 -13.79 19.61 3.84
N ALA A 355 -14.09 20.89 3.56
CA ALA A 355 -13.62 21.56 2.34
C ALA A 355 -12.08 21.61 2.27
N ALA A 356 -11.39 21.89 3.38
CA ALA A 356 -9.93 21.92 3.42
C ALA A 356 -9.33 20.53 3.16
N LEU A 357 -9.90 19.48 3.76
CA LEU A 357 -9.50 18.10 3.53
C LEU A 357 -9.68 17.70 2.05
N ALA A 358 -10.85 17.99 1.49
CA ALA A 358 -11.22 17.64 0.12
C ALA A 358 -10.33 18.36 -0.92
N LEU A 359 -10.17 19.70 -0.77
CA LEU A 359 -9.32 20.50 -1.66
C LEU A 359 -7.83 20.14 -1.50
N GLY A 360 -7.37 19.86 -0.29
CA GLY A 360 -6.02 19.36 -0.03
C GLY A 360 -5.76 18.04 -0.76
N GLY A 361 -6.67 17.07 -0.63
CA GLY A 361 -6.60 15.80 -1.34
C GLY A 361 -6.62 15.97 -2.87
N MET A 362 -7.47 16.88 -3.37
CA MET A 362 -7.49 17.22 -4.80
C MET A 362 -6.15 17.78 -5.29
N VAL A 363 -5.57 18.73 -4.59
CA VAL A 363 -4.28 19.34 -4.97
C VAL A 363 -3.15 18.31 -4.96
N ILE A 364 -3.09 17.45 -3.92
CA ILE A 364 -2.09 16.38 -3.80
C ILE A 364 -2.17 15.39 -4.96
N ALA A 365 -3.38 15.12 -5.48
CA ALA A 365 -3.56 14.23 -6.61
C ALA A 365 -3.35 14.95 -7.96
N LEU A 366 -3.93 16.13 -8.17
CA LEU A 366 -3.91 16.81 -9.48
C LEU A 366 -2.58 17.50 -9.81
N ALA A 367 -1.86 18.04 -8.83
CA ALA A 367 -0.58 18.70 -9.11
C ALA A 367 0.45 17.72 -9.72
N PRO A 368 0.65 16.51 -9.15
CA PRO A 368 1.46 15.48 -9.80
C PRO A 368 0.91 15.01 -11.13
N ALA A 369 -0.41 14.84 -11.26
CA ALA A 369 -1.02 14.43 -12.52
C ALA A 369 -0.73 15.46 -13.66
N GLY A 370 -0.91 16.74 -13.37
CA GLY A 370 -0.59 17.82 -14.30
C GLY A 370 0.90 17.88 -14.68
N TRP A 371 1.77 17.67 -13.68
CA TRP A 371 3.22 17.59 -13.92
C TRP A 371 3.59 16.40 -14.82
N ILE A 372 3.01 15.20 -14.56
CA ILE A 372 3.24 13.99 -15.36
C ILE A 372 2.79 14.21 -16.82
N VAL A 373 1.65 14.83 -17.03
CA VAL A 373 1.17 15.17 -18.39
C VAL A 373 2.17 16.09 -19.10
N ARG A 374 2.61 17.17 -18.45
CA ARG A 374 3.61 18.08 -19.03
C ARG A 374 4.93 17.38 -19.34
N TYR A 375 5.38 16.52 -18.44
CA TYR A 375 6.60 15.73 -18.63
C TYR A 375 6.48 14.80 -19.85
N SER A 376 5.38 14.06 -19.97
CA SER A 376 5.15 13.14 -21.08
C SER A 376 5.03 13.86 -22.45
N LEU A 377 4.44 15.06 -22.48
CA LEU A 377 4.36 15.88 -23.69
C LEU A 377 5.75 16.36 -24.13
N ARG A 378 6.58 16.83 -23.19
CA ARG A 378 7.95 17.27 -23.48
C ARG A 378 8.82 16.15 -24.04
N MET A 379 8.71 14.95 -23.48
CA MET A 379 9.49 13.80 -23.97
C MET A 379 9.10 13.45 -25.40
N ARG A 380 7.79 13.44 -25.74
CA ARG A 380 7.31 13.20 -27.11
C ARG A 380 7.78 14.26 -28.12
N THR A 381 7.79 15.53 -27.74
CA THR A 381 8.29 16.61 -28.61
C THR A 381 9.80 16.48 -28.81
N ALA A 382 10.56 16.05 -27.83
CA ALA A 382 12.00 15.81 -27.98
C ALA A 382 12.30 14.61 -28.91
N GLU A 383 11.49 13.54 -28.85
CA GLU A 383 11.62 12.39 -29.76
C GLU A 383 11.25 12.71 -31.22
N LEU A 384 10.35 13.66 -31.45
CA LEU A 384 9.88 14.10 -32.79
C LEU A 384 10.73 15.23 -33.36
N ALA A 385 11.63 15.84 -32.59
CA ALA A 385 12.56 16.83 -33.10
C ALA A 385 13.56 16.15 -34.04
N PRO A 386 13.72 16.62 -35.33
CA PRO A 386 14.70 16.04 -36.23
C PRO A 386 16.08 16.11 -35.56
N SER A 387 16.80 15.01 -35.57
CA SER A 387 18.22 15.02 -35.19
C SER A 387 18.90 16.02 -36.18
N ALA A 388 19.25 17.19 -35.68
CA ALA A 388 20.20 18.07 -36.36
C ALA A 388 21.55 17.35 -36.35
N VAL A 389 21.69 16.46 -37.32
CA VAL A 389 23.00 15.89 -37.69
C VAL A 389 23.31 16.43 -39.05
N ASP A 390 24.11 17.48 -39.08
CA ASP A 390 24.98 17.78 -40.19
C ASP A 390 26.40 17.29 -39.89
#